data_c279f99fead78f3baf20370489f59bfe
#
_entry.id   c279f99fead78f3baf20370489f59bfe
#
_cell.length_a   1.000
_cell.length_b   1.000
_cell.length_c   1.000
_cell.angle_alpha   90.00
_cell.angle_beta   90.00
_cell.angle_gamma   90.00
#
_symmetry.space_group_name_H-M   'P 1'
#
loop_
_entity.id
_entity.type
_entity.pdbx_description
1 polymer ?
#
loop_
_entity_poly.entity_id
_entity_poly.type
_entity_poly.pdbx_seq_one_letter_code
_entity_poly.pdbx_strand_id
1 'polypeptide(L)'
;CTSGMINAVGLQNPGVHHVIEHELPEMKEYFHKPVIANVSGFSVEDYAYTCSLLDKEEQVGILEVNVSCPNVHGGGMSFGTSPECAAQVTKAVKAVTTKPVFIKLSPNVTDIVSIAKACEEAGADGICLINTMLGMRIDLKKRTPVIANKMGGFSGDAIFPVAVRMVYQVA
;
A
#
# COMPACT_ATOMS: atom_id res chain seq x y z
N CYS A 1 -11.71 -15.26 12.11
CA CYS A 1 -10.43 -15.85 12.56
C CYS A 1 -10.20 -15.47 14.02
N THR A 2 -9.78 -16.40 14.88
CA THR A 2 -9.55 -16.10 16.31
C THR A 2 -8.36 -15.15 16.55
N SER A 3 -7.40 -15.11 15.64
CA SER A 3 -6.17 -14.32 15.78
C SER A 3 -5.93 -13.34 14.62
N GLY A 4 -6.99 -12.96 13.92
CA GLY A 4 -6.89 -12.03 12.81
C GLY A 4 -8.18 -11.79 12.07
N MET A 5 -8.13 -10.96 11.06
CA MET A 5 -9.25 -10.53 10.23
C MET A 5 -8.94 -10.77 8.75
N ILE A 6 -9.96 -11.18 7.98
CA ILE A 6 -9.89 -11.20 6.52
C ILE A 6 -10.82 -10.11 5.99
N ASN A 7 -10.32 -9.26 5.11
CA ASN A 7 -11.08 -8.21 4.46
C ASN A 7 -10.80 -8.14 2.95
N ALA A 8 -11.74 -7.57 2.21
CA ALA A 8 -11.62 -7.27 0.79
C ALA A 8 -12.33 -5.94 0.49
N VAL A 9 -11.99 -4.89 1.23
CA VAL A 9 -12.60 -3.55 1.10
C VAL A 9 -12.32 -2.93 -0.26
N GLY A 10 -11.13 -3.18 -0.84
CA GLY A 10 -10.80 -2.75 -2.20
C GLY A 10 -10.39 -1.29 -2.30
N LEU A 11 -9.73 -0.74 -1.28
CA LEU A 11 -9.21 0.63 -1.26
C LEU A 11 -10.28 1.70 -1.49
N GLN A 12 -11.51 1.46 -1.07
CA GLN A 12 -12.61 2.42 -1.21
C GLN A 12 -12.23 3.76 -0.58
N ASN A 13 -12.25 4.82 -1.37
CA ASN A 13 -11.95 6.19 -0.97
C ASN A 13 -12.63 7.19 -1.92
N PRO A 14 -12.77 8.46 -1.54
CA PRO A 14 -13.46 9.46 -2.36
C PRO A 14 -12.61 10.04 -3.51
N GLY A 15 -11.33 9.67 -3.60
CA GLY A 15 -10.38 10.23 -4.57
C GLY A 15 -9.57 11.42 -4.05
N VAL A 16 -8.40 11.65 -4.66
CA VAL A 16 -7.42 12.64 -4.19
C VAL A 16 -7.95 14.06 -4.13
N HIS A 17 -8.76 14.47 -5.11
CA HIS A 17 -9.33 15.82 -5.13
C HIS A 17 -10.26 16.06 -3.93
N HIS A 18 -11.16 15.11 -3.66
CA HIS A 18 -12.04 15.21 -2.51
C HIS A 18 -11.26 15.22 -1.18
N VAL A 19 -10.21 14.40 -1.08
CA VAL A 19 -9.34 14.38 0.11
C VAL A 19 -8.69 15.74 0.33
N ILE A 20 -8.18 16.39 -0.72
CA ILE A 20 -7.54 17.71 -0.63
C ILE A 20 -8.55 18.81 -0.32
N GLU A 21 -9.72 18.77 -0.93
CA GLU A 21 -10.74 19.83 -0.82
C GLU A 21 -11.56 19.73 0.47
N HIS A 22 -11.70 18.53 1.06
CA HIS A 22 -12.62 18.30 2.19
C HIS A 22 -11.93 17.60 3.36
N GLU A 23 -11.34 16.42 3.18
CA GLU A 23 -10.86 15.58 4.28
C GLU A 23 -9.66 16.21 5.02
N LEU A 24 -8.68 16.74 4.29
CA LEU A 24 -7.51 17.38 4.89
C LEU A 24 -7.89 18.67 5.63
N PRO A 25 -8.71 19.59 5.08
CA PRO A 25 -9.20 20.76 5.80
C PRO A 25 -9.97 20.40 7.07
N GLU A 26 -10.91 19.44 7.00
CA GLU A 26 -11.67 18.99 8.16
C GLU A 26 -10.74 18.36 9.22
N MET A 27 -9.81 17.52 8.82
CA MET A 27 -8.84 16.90 9.73
C MET A 27 -8.00 17.98 10.45
N LYS A 28 -7.62 19.04 9.77
CA LYS A 28 -6.81 20.13 10.32
C LYS A 28 -7.48 20.86 11.50
N GLU A 29 -8.79 20.80 11.60
CA GLU A 29 -9.53 21.38 12.75
C GLU A 29 -9.24 20.64 14.06
N TYR A 30 -8.93 19.33 13.99
CA TYR A 30 -8.77 18.45 15.15
C TYR A 30 -7.35 17.92 15.32
N PHE A 31 -6.57 17.88 14.23
CA PHE A 31 -5.24 17.30 14.23
C PHE A 31 -4.22 18.19 13.49
N HIS A 32 -3.24 18.71 14.25
CA HIS A 32 -2.31 19.74 13.78
C HIS A 32 -0.90 19.21 13.45
N LYS A 33 -0.66 17.91 13.54
CA LYS A 33 0.62 17.29 13.16
C LYS A 33 0.58 16.84 11.70
N PRO A 34 1.75 16.75 11.04
CA PRO A 34 1.81 16.15 9.71
C PRO A 34 1.27 14.72 9.70
N VAL A 35 0.59 14.36 8.63
CA VAL A 35 0.05 13.01 8.42
C VAL A 35 0.84 12.26 7.37
N ILE A 36 0.76 10.93 7.41
CA ILE A 36 1.24 10.04 6.36
C ILE A 36 0.06 9.77 5.42
N ALA A 37 0.19 10.17 4.16
CA ALA A 37 -0.81 9.87 3.14
C ALA A 37 -0.50 8.54 2.47
N ASN A 38 -1.39 7.54 2.62
CA ASN A 38 -1.29 6.27 1.91
C ASN A 38 -1.85 6.43 0.49
N VAL A 39 -0.99 6.26 -0.51
CA VAL A 39 -1.31 6.46 -1.93
C VAL A 39 -1.37 5.13 -2.65
N SER A 40 -2.41 4.93 -3.44
CA SER A 40 -2.56 3.81 -4.37
C SER A 40 -2.93 4.31 -5.77
N GLY A 41 -2.66 3.49 -6.79
CA GLY A 41 -2.97 3.79 -8.18
C GLY A 41 -3.12 2.52 -9.00
N PHE A 42 -3.67 2.65 -10.20
CA PHE A 42 -3.83 1.56 -11.16
C PHE A 42 -2.79 1.60 -12.28
N SER A 43 -2.06 2.72 -12.40
CA SER A 43 -0.96 2.93 -13.35
C SER A 43 0.17 3.71 -12.67
N VAL A 44 1.37 3.70 -13.26
CA VAL A 44 2.50 4.51 -12.80
C VAL A 44 2.15 6.00 -12.79
N GLU A 45 1.39 6.43 -13.79
CA GLU A 45 0.90 7.79 -13.95
C GLU A 45 -0.07 8.19 -12.83
N ASP A 46 -0.97 7.29 -12.40
CA ASP A 46 -1.88 7.55 -11.28
C ASP A 46 -1.12 7.80 -9.97
N TYR A 47 -0.10 6.99 -9.69
CA TYR A 47 0.76 7.20 -8.52
C TYR A 47 1.47 8.56 -8.58
N ALA A 48 2.12 8.87 -9.71
CA ALA A 48 2.82 10.13 -9.89
C ALA A 48 1.86 11.32 -9.78
N TYR A 49 0.71 11.25 -10.45
CA TYR A 49 -0.32 12.29 -10.41
C TYR A 49 -0.81 12.55 -8.98
N THR A 50 -1.23 11.52 -8.27
CA THR A 50 -1.73 11.63 -6.89
C THR A 50 -0.67 12.20 -5.97
N CYS A 51 0.58 11.70 -6.06
CA CYS A 51 1.68 12.21 -5.24
C CYS A 51 2.01 13.68 -5.56
N SER A 52 1.95 14.10 -6.83
CA SER A 52 2.20 15.49 -7.22
C SER A 52 1.18 16.49 -6.67
N LEU A 53 -0.07 16.04 -6.47
CA LEU A 53 -1.10 16.85 -5.83
C LEU A 53 -0.87 16.94 -4.32
N LEU A 54 -0.62 15.80 -3.66
CA LEU A 54 -0.37 15.72 -2.22
C LEU A 54 0.96 16.37 -1.79
N ASP A 55 1.92 16.51 -2.70
CA ASP A 55 3.18 17.23 -2.44
C ASP A 55 2.92 18.69 -2.04
N LYS A 56 1.87 19.30 -2.55
CA LYS A 56 1.50 20.70 -2.31
C LYS A 56 0.79 20.89 -0.96
N GLU A 57 0.33 19.81 -0.34
CA GLU A 57 -0.45 19.86 0.89
C GLU A 57 0.48 19.91 2.12
N GLU A 58 0.52 21.04 2.81
CA GLU A 58 1.38 21.27 3.99
C GLU A 58 1.15 20.24 5.11
N GLN A 59 -0.10 19.78 5.27
CA GLN A 59 -0.45 18.80 6.30
C GLN A 59 0.08 17.40 6.01
N VAL A 60 0.37 17.08 4.75
CA VAL A 60 0.98 15.79 4.36
C VAL A 60 2.49 15.87 4.56
N GLY A 61 3.01 15.08 5.49
CA GLY A 61 4.45 15.05 5.81
C GLY A 61 5.22 13.93 5.10
N ILE A 62 4.56 12.81 4.83
CA ILE A 62 5.16 11.62 4.20
C ILE A 62 4.14 11.03 3.21
N LEU A 63 4.64 10.53 2.09
CA LEU A 63 3.87 9.75 1.12
C LEU A 63 4.19 8.26 1.30
N GLU A 64 3.22 7.46 1.73
CA GLU A 64 3.31 6.00 1.80
C GLU A 64 2.69 5.41 0.52
N VAL A 65 3.52 4.98 -0.40
CA VAL A 65 3.10 4.46 -1.71
C VAL A 65 2.79 2.96 -1.61
N ASN A 66 1.53 2.61 -1.73
CA ASN A 66 1.05 1.24 -1.61
C ASN A 66 1.10 0.52 -2.96
N VAL A 67 2.20 -0.17 -3.26
CA VAL A 67 2.37 -0.96 -4.49
C VAL A 67 1.76 -2.36 -4.41
N SER A 68 1.13 -2.70 -3.28
CA SER A 68 0.61 -4.06 -3.00
C SER A 68 -0.79 -4.30 -3.53
N CYS A 69 -1.40 -3.37 -4.26
CA CYS A 69 -2.79 -3.51 -4.71
C CYS A 69 -2.92 -4.65 -5.74
N PRO A 70 -3.66 -5.74 -5.43
CA PRO A 70 -3.77 -6.90 -6.32
C PRO A 70 -4.77 -6.70 -7.47
N ASN A 71 -5.47 -5.58 -7.52
CA ASN A 71 -6.62 -5.37 -8.38
C ASN A 71 -6.31 -4.46 -9.56
N VAL A 72 -5.48 -4.92 -10.48
CA VAL A 72 -5.50 -4.37 -11.84
C VAL A 72 -6.53 -5.19 -12.63
N HIS A 73 -7.76 -4.68 -12.75
CA HIS A 73 -8.72 -5.19 -13.71
C HIS A 73 -8.12 -5.05 -15.11
N GLY A 74 -7.72 -6.16 -15.71
CA GLY A 74 -7.14 -6.18 -17.05
C GLY A 74 -5.86 -7.00 -17.22
N GLY A 75 -5.49 -7.83 -16.23
CA GLY A 75 -4.37 -8.78 -16.36
C GLY A 75 -2.99 -8.19 -16.18
N GLY A 76 -2.88 -6.99 -15.59
CA GLY A 76 -1.60 -6.39 -15.19
C GLY A 76 -1.04 -7.03 -13.91
N MET A 77 0.28 -7.23 -13.87
CA MET A 77 0.97 -7.65 -12.66
C MET A 77 0.82 -6.57 -11.59
N SER A 78 0.61 -7.00 -10.33
CA SER A 78 0.69 -6.08 -9.19
C SER A 78 2.08 -5.44 -9.17
N PHE A 79 2.15 -4.10 -9.08
CA PHE A 79 3.42 -3.35 -9.07
C PHE A 79 4.38 -3.82 -7.97
N GLY A 80 3.87 -4.37 -6.89
CA GLY A 80 4.65 -4.87 -5.76
C GLY A 80 5.10 -6.33 -5.88
N THR A 81 4.93 -7.01 -7.02
CA THR A 81 5.36 -8.40 -7.21
C THR A 81 6.65 -8.54 -8.01
N SER A 82 7.11 -7.47 -8.66
CA SER A 82 8.36 -7.41 -9.42
C SER A 82 9.23 -6.25 -8.95
N PRO A 83 10.54 -6.47 -8.77
CA PRO A 83 11.49 -5.40 -8.46
C PRO A 83 11.45 -4.25 -9.47
N GLU A 84 11.36 -4.56 -10.76
CA GLU A 84 11.35 -3.60 -11.86
C GLU A 84 10.11 -2.72 -11.81
N CYS A 85 8.93 -3.32 -11.59
CA CYS A 85 7.67 -2.58 -11.52
C CYS A 85 7.62 -1.67 -10.28
N ALA A 86 8.09 -2.16 -9.12
CA ALA A 86 8.17 -1.37 -7.90
C ALA A 86 9.14 -0.19 -8.05
N ALA A 87 10.31 -0.42 -8.66
CA ALA A 87 11.29 0.63 -8.96
C ALA A 87 10.74 1.66 -9.95
N GLN A 88 9.95 1.26 -10.92
CA GLN A 88 9.31 2.16 -11.89
C GLN A 88 8.36 3.16 -11.19
N VAL A 89 7.47 2.64 -10.33
CA VAL A 89 6.57 3.48 -9.53
C VAL A 89 7.38 4.41 -8.62
N THR A 90 8.39 3.87 -7.93
CA THR A 90 9.25 4.66 -7.02
C THR A 90 9.90 5.83 -7.75
N LYS A 91 10.53 5.58 -8.91
CA LYS A 91 11.17 6.62 -9.73
C LYS A 91 10.18 7.70 -10.19
N ALA A 92 9.00 7.27 -10.67
CA ALA A 92 7.98 8.20 -11.14
C ALA A 92 7.46 9.10 -10.01
N VAL A 93 7.23 8.54 -8.82
CA VAL A 93 6.81 9.31 -7.65
C VAL A 93 7.91 10.25 -7.18
N LYS A 94 9.15 9.79 -7.06
CA LYS A 94 10.30 10.64 -6.64
C LYS A 94 10.56 11.78 -7.60
N ALA A 95 10.22 11.65 -8.86
CA ALA A 95 10.37 12.72 -9.84
C ALA A 95 9.38 13.88 -9.67
N VAL A 96 8.28 13.71 -8.92
CA VAL A 96 7.17 14.68 -8.81
C VAL A 96 6.91 15.16 -7.40
N THR A 97 7.68 14.72 -6.41
CA THR A 97 7.51 15.12 -5.00
C THR A 97 8.84 15.46 -4.34
N THR A 98 8.80 16.42 -3.42
CA THR A 98 9.90 16.78 -2.53
C THR A 98 9.77 16.13 -1.14
N LYS A 99 8.60 15.55 -0.85
CA LYS A 99 8.33 14.89 0.43
C LYS A 99 9.02 13.52 0.51
N PRO A 100 9.30 13.02 1.73
CA PRO A 100 9.77 11.65 1.92
C PRO A 100 8.78 10.64 1.34
N VAL A 101 9.29 9.66 0.59
CA VAL A 101 8.53 8.59 -0.07
C VAL A 101 8.88 7.25 0.55
N PHE A 102 7.88 6.62 1.14
CA PHE A 102 7.99 5.29 1.72
C PHE A 102 7.20 4.30 0.87
N ILE A 103 7.83 3.19 0.49
CA ILE A 103 7.18 2.18 -0.35
C ILE A 103 6.65 1.04 0.51
N LYS A 104 5.33 0.82 0.47
CA LYS A 104 4.68 -0.25 1.24
C LYS A 104 4.58 -1.52 0.43
N LEU A 105 5.35 -2.54 0.87
CA LEU A 105 5.52 -3.79 0.15
C LEU A 105 4.52 -4.89 0.56
N SER A 106 4.25 -5.76 -0.41
CA SER A 106 3.42 -6.95 -0.22
C SER A 106 4.22 -8.11 0.38
N PRO A 107 3.66 -8.85 1.35
CA PRO A 107 4.28 -10.08 1.84
C PRO A 107 4.05 -11.28 0.89
N ASN A 108 3.20 -11.12 -0.13
CA ASN A 108 2.78 -12.21 -1.03
C ASN A 108 3.76 -12.39 -2.20
N VAL A 109 5.05 -12.43 -1.87
CA VAL A 109 6.16 -12.56 -2.81
C VAL A 109 7.17 -13.58 -2.30
N THR A 110 7.96 -14.13 -3.20
CA THR A 110 8.99 -15.12 -2.85
C THR A 110 10.22 -14.45 -2.25
N ASP A 111 10.61 -13.30 -2.80
CA ASP A 111 11.79 -12.54 -2.37
C ASP A 111 11.44 -11.06 -2.20
N ILE A 112 11.15 -10.67 -0.96
CA ILE A 112 10.82 -9.29 -0.61
C ILE A 112 12.07 -8.39 -0.57
N VAL A 113 13.26 -9.00 -0.35
CA VAL A 113 14.52 -8.25 -0.24
C VAL A 113 14.91 -7.66 -1.59
N SER A 114 14.77 -8.43 -2.68
CA SER A 114 15.06 -7.93 -4.03
C SER A 114 14.17 -6.74 -4.41
N ILE A 115 12.90 -6.76 -4.01
CA ILE A 115 11.96 -5.66 -4.26
C ILE A 115 12.32 -4.43 -3.43
N ALA A 116 12.64 -4.62 -2.14
CA ALA A 116 13.06 -3.53 -1.26
C ALA A 116 14.32 -2.82 -1.78
N LYS A 117 15.35 -3.59 -2.19
CA LYS A 117 16.58 -3.04 -2.79
C LYS A 117 16.30 -2.25 -4.07
N ALA A 118 15.45 -2.77 -4.94
CA ALA A 118 15.08 -2.05 -6.15
C ALA A 118 14.35 -0.72 -5.88
N CYS A 119 13.53 -0.67 -4.83
CA CYS A 119 12.89 0.57 -4.38
C CYS A 119 13.92 1.56 -3.79
N GLU A 120 14.85 1.08 -2.97
CA GLU A 120 15.94 1.88 -2.41
C GLU A 120 16.82 2.47 -3.51
N GLU A 121 17.28 1.65 -4.46
CA GLU A 121 18.06 2.09 -5.63
C GLU A 121 17.29 3.07 -6.53
N ALA A 122 15.97 2.99 -6.54
CA ALA A 122 15.10 3.92 -7.23
C ALA A 122 14.87 5.25 -6.48
N GLY A 123 15.40 5.39 -5.26
CA GLY A 123 15.38 6.61 -4.46
C GLY A 123 14.27 6.66 -3.39
N ALA A 124 13.70 5.54 -2.97
CA ALA A 124 12.80 5.52 -1.82
C ALA A 124 13.54 5.99 -0.56
N ASP A 125 12.86 6.80 0.26
CA ASP A 125 13.39 7.28 1.55
C ASP A 125 13.17 6.27 2.68
N GLY A 126 12.28 5.29 2.47
CA GLY A 126 12.02 4.21 3.41
C GLY A 126 11.15 3.10 2.83
N ILE A 127 11.12 1.98 3.55
CA ILE A 127 10.30 0.81 3.20
C ILE A 127 9.33 0.52 4.35
N CYS A 128 8.04 0.41 4.02
CA CYS A 128 7.02 -0.05 4.96
C CYS A 128 6.73 -1.53 4.77
N LEU A 129 6.77 -2.29 5.84
CA LEU A 129 6.53 -3.73 5.87
C LEU A 129 5.53 -4.06 6.99
N ILE A 130 4.59 -4.85 6.72
CA ILE A 130 4.13 -5.49 5.49
C ILE A 130 2.65 -5.17 5.25
N ASN A 131 2.20 -5.24 4.00
CA ASN A 131 0.77 -5.27 3.72
C ASN A 131 0.15 -6.61 4.18
N THR A 132 -1.13 -6.83 3.95
CA THR A 132 -1.85 -8.04 4.35
C THR A 132 -1.39 -9.27 3.55
N MET A 133 -1.38 -10.43 4.21
CA MET A 133 -1.20 -11.71 3.54
C MET A 133 -2.50 -12.12 2.83
N LEU A 134 -2.39 -12.83 1.71
CA LEU A 134 -3.57 -13.38 1.06
C LEU A 134 -4.13 -14.54 1.88
N GLY A 135 -5.41 -14.48 2.20
CA GLY A 135 -6.09 -15.50 2.99
C GLY A 135 -7.49 -15.81 2.48
N MET A 136 -8.04 -16.94 2.95
CA MET A 136 -9.39 -17.39 2.62
C MET A 136 -10.03 -18.07 3.84
N ARG A 137 -11.35 -17.93 3.97
CA ARG A 137 -12.16 -18.71 4.91
C ARG A 137 -13.37 -19.29 4.21
N ILE A 138 -13.65 -20.56 4.49
CA ILE A 138 -14.80 -21.31 3.95
C ILE A 138 -15.83 -21.53 5.07
N ASP A 139 -17.09 -21.23 4.77
CA ASP A 139 -18.24 -21.67 5.57
C ASP A 139 -18.49 -23.15 5.27
N LEU A 140 -18.20 -24.01 6.24
CA LEU A 140 -18.31 -25.46 6.08
C LEU A 140 -19.77 -25.95 5.94
N LYS A 141 -20.74 -25.19 6.46
CA LYS A 141 -22.17 -25.54 6.32
C LYS A 141 -22.67 -25.18 4.93
N LYS A 142 -22.35 -23.98 4.45
CA LYS A 142 -22.78 -23.52 3.12
C LYS A 142 -21.86 -24.02 2.00
N ARG A 143 -20.65 -24.49 2.33
CA ARG A 143 -19.61 -24.91 1.38
C ARG A 143 -19.23 -23.80 0.40
N THR A 144 -19.20 -22.56 0.89
CA THR A 144 -18.88 -21.37 0.10
C THR A 144 -17.83 -20.50 0.83
N PRO A 145 -17.08 -19.65 0.12
CA PRO A 145 -16.27 -18.64 0.76
C PRO A 145 -17.11 -17.71 1.65
N VAL A 146 -16.53 -17.27 2.78
CA VAL A 146 -17.23 -16.38 3.73
C VAL A 146 -17.38 -14.97 3.17
N ILE A 147 -16.41 -14.51 2.38
CA ILE A 147 -16.45 -13.19 1.73
C ILE A 147 -16.74 -13.34 0.23
N ALA A 148 -17.45 -12.38 -0.34
CA ALA A 148 -17.88 -12.43 -1.75
C ALA A 148 -16.71 -12.54 -2.74
N ASN A 149 -15.60 -11.86 -2.45
CA ASN A 149 -14.38 -11.89 -3.27
C ASN A 149 -13.59 -13.21 -3.15
N LYS A 150 -14.10 -14.19 -2.40
CA LYS A 150 -13.51 -15.50 -2.11
C LYS A 150 -12.24 -15.39 -1.26
N MET A 151 -11.25 -14.64 -1.67
CA MET A 151 -9.99 -14.37 -0.98
C MET A 151 -9.89 -12.90 -0.60
N GLY A 152 -9.13 -12.60 0.47
CA GLY A 152 -8.91 -11.22 0.93
C GLY A 152 -7.62 -11.09 1.71
N GLY A 153 -7.31 -9.87 2.11
CA GLY A 153 -6.16 -9.56 2.94
C GLY A 153 -6.35 -10.05 4.37
N PHE A 154 -5.43 -10.87 4.85
CA PHE A 154 -5.38 -11.38 6.21
C PHE A 154 -4.42 -10.53 7.05
N SER A 155 -4.91 -10.02 8.18
CA SER A 155 -4.19 -9.17 9.13
C SER A 155 -4.47 -9.59 10.57
N GLY A 156 -3.66 -9.09 11.51
CA GLY A 156 -3.80 -9.33 12.95
C GLY A 156 -2.61 -10.11 13.52
N ASP A 157 -2.71 -10.51 14.80
CA ASP A 157 -1.61 -11.10 15.56
C ASP A 157 -1.00 -12.34 14.90
N ALA A 158 -1.79 -13.11 14.17
CA ALA A 158 -1.31 -14.32 13.50
C ALA A 158 -0.24 -14.07 12.44
N ILE A 159 -0.16 -12.89 11.84
CA ILE A 159 0.87 -12.56 10.84
C ILE A 159 2.08 -11.85 11.43
N PHE A 160 2.05 -11.46 12.70
CA PHE A 160 3.13 -10.71 13.35
C PHE A 160 4.51 -11.37 13.22
N PRO A 161 4.69 -12.69 13.46
CA PRO A 161 6.00 -13.33 13.28
C PRO A 161 6.51 -13.27 11.83
N VAL A 162 5.61 -13.29 10.86
CA VAL A 162 5.96 -13.15 9.43
C VAL A 162 6.43 -11.73 9.14
N ALA A 163 5.72 -10.72 9.68
CA ALA A 163 6.10 -9.32 9.54
C ALA A 163 7.49 -9.05 10.13
N VAL A 164 7.75 -9.51 11.35
CA VAL A 164 9.06 -9.36 12.03
C VAL A 164 10.18 -10.01 11.21
N ARG A 165 9.96 -11.23 10.69
CA ARG A 165 10.93 -11.91 9.83
C ARG A 165 11.24 -11.09 8.58
N MET A 166 10.21 -10.56 7.89
CA MET A 166 10.40 -9.78 6.67
C MET A 166 11.12 -8.46 6.92
N VAL A 167 10.79 -7.77 8.02
CA VAL A 167 11.53 -6.57 8.44
C VAL A 167 13.00 -6.90 8.67
N TYR A 168 13.31 -7.96 9.41
CA TYR A 168 14.68 -8.38 9.66
C TYR A 168 15.47 -8.73 8.39
N GLN A 169 14.79 -9.31 7.38
CA GLN A 169 15.43 -9.68 6.11
C GLN A 169 15.75 -8.46 5.24
N VAL A 170 14.94 -7.40 5.35
CA VAL A 170 15.10 -6.17 4.54
C VAL A 170 16.07 -5.19 5.21
N ALA A 171 16.14 -5.15 6.54
CA ALA A 171 17.06 -4.31 7.29
C ALA A 171 18.50 -4.81 7.15
#